data_a875e7425d710e8cb63b93e8d680e052
#
_entry.id   a875e7425d710e8cb63b93e8d680e052
#
_cell.length_a   1.000
_cell.length_b   1.000
_cell.length_c   1.000
_cell.angle_alpha   90.00
_cell.angle_beta   90.00
_cell.angle_gamma   90.00
#
_symmetry.space_group_name_H-M   'P 1'
#
loop_
_entity.id
_entity.type
_entity.pdbx_description
1 polymer ?
#
loop_
_entity_poly.entity_id
_entity_poly.type
_entity_poly.pdbx_seq_one_letter_code
_entity_poly.pdbx_strand_id
1 'polypeptide(L)'
;MLGILGRTGSGKSSLADLLLRVYDCENGMILLDGRPITDYPLAVLHRDISYVPQENFLFSDTLEENIAFGLEDRIADNPAILDAVKQAAKDACIHDNIMGFPDEYKTMVGERGVTLSGGQKQRSSIARALLKDSAILILDDSLSAVDTDTEEQILENLMETRQGKTTIVIAHRISTLQKADHVAVLSDGKLTEYGTPEELLELGGFYADISHKQQLESELGN
;
A
#
# COMPACT_ATOMS: atom_id res chain seq x y z
N MET A 1 -3.43 12.01 1.25
CA MET A 1 -3.38 10.61 1.74
C MET A 1 -4.42 10.40 2.84
N LEU A 2 -5.17 9.30 2.85
CA LEU A 2 -6.11 8.91 3.89
C LEU A 2 -5.55 7.73 4.68
N GLY A 3 -5.36 7.89 5.98
CA GLY A 3 -5.02 6.83 6.90
C GLY A 3 -6.26 6.08 7.41
N ILE A 4 -6.18 4.77 7.60
CA ILE A 4 -7.24 3.97 8.22
C ILE A 4 -6.64 3.18 9.37
N LEU A 5 -7.17 3.43 10.58
CA LEU A 5 -6.79 2.77 11.83
C LEU A 5 -7.96 1.94 12.35
N GLY A 6 -7.66 0.89 13.07
CA GLY A 6 -8.65 0.09 13.79
C GLY A 6 -8.11 -1.26 14.21
N ARG A 7 -8.76 -1.90 15.16
CA ARG A 7 -8.39 -3.25 15.64
C ARG A 7 -8.57 -4.29 14.54
N THR A 8 -7.90 -5.42 14.67
CA THR A 8 -8.17 -6.60 13.81
C THR A 8 -9.66 -6.93 13.87
N GLY A 9 -10.27 -7.16 12.71
CA GLY A 9 -11.72 -7.42 12.59
C GLY A 9 -12.61 -6.17 12.57
N SER A 10 -12.07 -4.94 12.62
CA SER A 10 -12.89 -3.71 12.59
C SER A 10 -13.48 -3.37 11.22
N GLY A 11 -13.14 -4.12 10.15
CA GLY A 11 -13.70 -3.92 8.81
C GLY A 11 -12.78 -3.18 7.82
N LYS A 12 -11.50 -2.91 8.17
CA LYS A 12 -10.55 -2.16 7.29
C LYS A 12 -10.36 -2.82 5.93
N SER A 13 -10.01 -4.10 5.90
CA SER A 13 -9.83 -4.85 4.64
C SER A 13 -11.17 -5.02 3.89
N SER A 14 -12.29 -5.15 4.60
CA SER A 14 -13.62 -5.18 3.97
C SER A 14 -13.93 -3.89 3.23
N LEU A 15 -13.46 -2.73 3.75
CA LEU A 15 -13.57 -1.46 3.03
C LEU A 15 -12.74 -1.46 1.74
N ALA A 16 -11.51 -2.02 1.77
CA ALA A 16 -10.70 -2.20 0.56
C ALA A 16 -11.39 -3.12 -0.46
N ASP A 17 -11.96 -4.23 0.00
CA ASP A 17 -12.71 -5.18 -0.84
C ASP A 17 -13.93 -4.53 -1.52
N LEU A 18 -14.64 -3.65 -0.82
CA LEU A 18 -15.75 -2.88 -1.39
C LEU A 18 -15.27 -1.87 -2.44
N LEU A 19 -14.14 -1.20 -2.22
CA LEU A 19 -13.54 -0.28 -3.20
C LEU A 19 -13.04 -1.01 -4.46
N LEU A 20 -12.57 -2.24 -4.31
CA LEU A 20 -12.17 -3.11 -5.42
C LEU A 20 -13.36 -3.83 -6.07
N ARG A 21 -14.56 -3.69 -5.50
CA ARG A 21 -15.77 -4.43 -5.89
C ARG A 21 -15.56 -5.95 -5.92
N VAL A 22 -14.79 -6.47 -4.94
CA VAL A 22 -14.79 -7.91 -4.61
C VAL A 22 -16.19 -8.31 -4.10
N TYR A 23 -16.82 -7.40 -3.37
CA TYR A 23 -18.23 -7.47 -2.99
C TYR A 23 -18.97 -6.23 -3.47
N ASP A 24 -20.19 -6.41 -4.00
CA ASP A 24 -21.04 -5.28 -4.36
C ASP A 24 -21.66 -4.66 -3.10
N CYS A 25 -21.75 -3.33 -3.09
CA CYS A 25 -22.54 -2.56 -2.12
C CYS A 25 -23.83 -2.05 -2.77
N GLU A 26 -24.76 -1.54 -1.95
CA GLU A 26 -25.95 -0.86 -2.47
C GLU A 26 -25.56 0.33 -3.33
N ASN A 27 -26.33 0.57 -4.41
CA ASN A 27 -26.03 1.65 -5.34
C ASN A 27 -26.04 3.01 -4.61
N GLY A 28 -24.98 3.78 -4.81
CA GLY A 28 -24.79 5.10 -4.21
C GLY A 28 -24.16 5.11 -2.82
N MET A 29 -23.85 3.94 -2.20
CA MET A 29 -23.11 3.89 -0.94
C MET A 29 -21.67 4.36 -1.08
N ILE A 30 -21.02 4.05 -2.20
CA ILE A 30 -19.65 4.48 -2.51
C ILE A 30 -19.68 5.27 -3.80
N LEU A 31 -19.10 6.47 -3.75
CA LEU A 31 -19.00 7.36 -4.90
C LEU A 31 -17.52 7.56 -5.26
N LEU A 32 -17.19 7.42 -6.55
CA LEU A 32 -15.92 7.87 -7.12
C LEU A 32 -16.22 9.09 -7.99
N ASP A 33 -15.63 10.23 -7.66
CA ASP A 33 -15.87 11.51 -8.35
C ASP A 33 -17.37 11.84 -8.49
N GLY A 34 -18.15 11.55 -7.44
CA GLY A 34 -19.59 11.82 -7.38
C GLY A 34 -20.48 10.84 -8.14
N ARG A 35 -19.90 9.79 -8.77
CA ARG A 35 -20.63 8.73 -9.47
C ARG A 35 -20.60 7.42 -8.67
N PRO A 36 -21.73 6.68 -8.54
CA PRO A 36 -21.73 5.40 -7.86
C PRO A 36 -20.68 4.43 -8.41
N ILE A 37 -19.91 3.78 -7.53
CA ILE A 37 -18.87 2.82 -7.91
C ILE A 37 -19.43 1.65 -8.73
N THR A 38 -20.70 1.29 -8.48
CA THR A 38 -21.44 0.24 -9.20
C THR A 38 -21.67 0.56 -10.67
N ASP A 39 -21.62 1.84 -11.06
CA ASP A 39 -21.82 2.31 -12.44
C ASP A 39 -20.54 2.24 -13.28
N TYR A 40 -19.39 1.96 -12.66
CA TYR A 40 -18.14 1.79 -13.38
C TYR A 40 -17.98 0.34 -13.85
N PRO A 41 -17.51 0.09 -15.09
CA PRO A 41 -17.05 -1.23 -15.48
C PRO A 41 -15.90 -1.71 -14.58
N LEU A 42 -15.89 -2.99 -14.19
CA LEU A 42 -14.82 -3.55 -13.35
C LEU A 42 -13.43 -3.34 -13.95
N ALA A 43 -13.30 -3.47 -15.29
CA ALA A 43 -12.02 -3.23 -15.97
C ALA A 43 -11.49 -1.80 -15.75
N VAL A 44 -12.37 -0.79 -15.67
CA VAL A 44 -11.99 0.60 -15.38
C VAL A 44 -11.51 0.72 -13.93
N LEU A 45 -12.26 0.15 -12.98
CA LEU A 45 -11.87 0.17 -11.56
C LEU A 45 -10.53 -0.53 -11.35
N HIS A 46 -10.34 -1.72 -11.94
CA HIS A 46 -9.11 -2.48 -11.81
C HIS A 46 -7.93 -1.81 -12.53
N ARG A 47 -8.17 -0.99 -13.56
CA ARG A 47 -7.14 -0.14 -14.17
C ARG A 47 -6.76 1.03 -13.26
N ASP A 48 -7.75 1.69 -12.69
CA ASP A 48 -7.59 2.98 -12.01
C ASP A 48 -7.33 2.84 -10.50
N ILE A 49 -7.44 1.61 -9.95
CA ILE A 49 -7.11 1.29 -8.55
C ILE A 49 -5.97 0.28 -8.51
N SER A 50 -4.90 0.60 -7.79
CA SER A 50 -3.86 -0.35 -7.39
C SER A 50 -4.05 -0.74 -5.93
N TYR A 51 -3.86 -2.03 -5.64
CA TYR A 51 -4.01 -2.58 -4.29
C TYR A 51 -2.81 -3.44 -3.92
N VAL A 52 -2.24 -3.15 -2.76
CA VAL A 52 -1.18 -3.97 -2.15
C VAL A 52 -1.79 -4.62 -0.90
N PRO A 53 -2.07 -5.92 -0.94
CA PRO A 53 -2.67 -6.64 0.19
C PRO A 53 -1.68 -6.85 1.33
N GLN A 54 -2.17 -7.18 2.51
CA GLN A 54 -1.39 -7.56 3.67
C GLN A 54 -0.50 -8.78 3.38
N GLU A 55 -1.06 -9.83 2.73
CA GLU A 55 -0.31 -10.99 2.28
C GLU A 55 0.17 -10.79 0.85
N ASN A 56 1.48 -10.58 0.70
CA ASN A 56 2.08 -10.26 -0.59
C ASN A 56 2.48 -11.53 -1.34
N PHE A 57 1.97 -11.66 -2.56
CA PHE A 57 2.27 -12.76 -3.46
C PHE A 57 3.19 -12.33 -4.61
N LEU A 58 4.21 -13.14 -4.88
CA LEU A 58 5.07 -13.03 -6.06
C LEU A 58 4.97 -14.31 -6.88
N PHE A 59 4.89 -14.16 -8.19
CA PHE A 59 4.84 -15.27 -9.13
C PHE A 59 6.22 -15.93 -9.26
N SER A 60 6.25 -17.20 -9.66
CA SER A 60 7.49 -17.90 -10.03
C SER A 60 7.99 -17.36 -11.37
N ASP A 61 8.60 -16.19 -11.34
CA ASP A 61 9.14 -15.45 -12.48
C ASP A 61 10.30 -14.56 -12.02
N THR A 62 10.92 -13.79 -12.91
CA THR A 62 11.97 -12.83 -12.55
C THR A 62 11.41 -11.70 -11.70
N LEU A 63 12.29 -10.98 -10.99
CA LEU A 63 11.90 -9.79 -10.20
C LEU A 63 11.35 -8.68 -11.11
N GLU A 64 11.97 -8.46 -12.27
CA GLU A 64 11.47 -7.48 -13.24
C GLU A 64 10.06 -7.78 -13.72
N GLU A 65 9.76 -9.02 -14.11
CA GLU A 65 8.42 -9.43 -14.55
C GLU A 65 7.42 -9.42 -13.38
N ASN A 66 7.85 -9.73 -12.16
CA ASN A 66 7.01 -9.60 -10.99
C ASN A 66 6.60 -8.14 -10.72
N ILE A 67 7.52 -7.19 -10.87
CA ILE A 67 7.21 -5.76 -10.71
C ILE A 67 6.35 -5.28 -11.88
N ALA A 68 6.66 -5.69 -13.12
CA ALA A 68 5.91 -5.32 -14.31
C ALA A 68 4.54 -5.99 -14.44
N PHE A 69 4.19 -6.95 -13.59
CA PHE A 69 2.97 -7.77 -13.70
C PHE A 69 1.66 -6.98 -13.83
N GLY A 70 1.61 -5.76 -13.31
CA GLY A 70 0.43 -4.88 -13.41
C GLY A 70 0.25 -4.17 -14.75
N LEU A 71 1.20 -4.29 -15.68
CA LEU A 71 1.16 -3.69 -17.01
C LEU A 71 0.57 -4.67 -18.03
N GLU A 72 0.01 -4.11 -19.12
CA GLU A 72 -0.49 -4.92 -20.24
C GLU A 72 0.66 -5.52 -21.07
N ASP A 73 1.76 -4.76 -21.22
CA ASP A 73 2.94 -5.17 -21.96
C ASP A 73 3.94 -5.92 -21.06
N ARG A 74 4.59 -6.96 -21.62
CA ARG A 74 5.71 -7.65 -20.97
C ARG A 74 7.02 -6.95 -21.29
N ILE A 75 8.01 -7.06 -20.39
CA ILE A 75 9.36 -6.49 -20.59
C ILE A 75 10.02 -7.10 -21.85
N ALA A 76 9.79 -8.38 -22.11
CA ALA A 76 10.30 -9.05 -23.30
C ALA A 76 9.85 -8.39 -24.62
N ASP A 77 8.65 -7.84 -24.64
CA ASP A 77 8.05 -7.18 -25.81
C ASP A 77 8.35 -5.68 -25.85
N ASN A 78 8.65 -5.07 -24.69
CA ASN A 78 8.93 -3.63 -24.56
C ASN A 78 10.05 -3.36 -23.54
N PRO A 79 11.33 -3.44 -23.94
CA PRO A 79 12.46 -3.21 -23.02
C PRO A 79 12.51 -1.84 -22.37
N ALA A 80 11.82 -0.82 -22.91
CA ALA A 80 11.75 0.52 -22.31
C ALA A 80 11.02 0.51 -20.95
N ILE A 81 10.22 -0.51 -20.66
CA ILE A 81 9.54 -0.70 -19.36
C ILE A 81 10.57 -0.92 -18.25
N LEU A 82 11.75 -1.48 -18.54
CA LEU A 82 12.75 -1.82 -17.53
C LEU A 82 13.23 -0.58 -16.75
N ASP A 83 13.34 0.57 -17.38
CA ASP A 83 13.72 1.80 -16.68
C ASP A 83 12.62 2.26 -15.71
N ALA A 84 11.37 2.14 -16.10
CA ALA A 84 10.22 2.41 -15.22
C ALA A 84 10.14 1.40 -14.06
N VAL A 85 10.42 0.11 -14.31
CA VAL A 85 10.55 -0.93 -13.27
C VAL A 85 11.61 -0.57 -12.26
N LYS A 86 12.81 -0.14 -12.73
CA LYS A 86 13.90 0.30 -11.85
C LYS A 86 13.52 1.52 -11.03
N GLN A 87 12.80 2.49 -11.62
CA GLN A 87 12.36 3.66 -10.88
C GLN A 87 11.34 3.28 -9.80
N ALA A 88 10.32 2.48 -10.14
CA ALA A 88 9.34 1.99 -9.16
C ALA A 88 10.00 1.16 -8.03
N ALA A 89 11.05 0.40 -8.34
CA ALA A 89 11.83 -0.33 -7.35
C ALA A 89 12.63 0.60 -6.42
N LYS A 90 13.13 1.74 -6.92
CA LYS A 90 13.77 2.79 -6.09
C LYS A 90 12.75 3.45 -5.17
N ASP A 91 11.59 3.83 -5.71
CA ASP A 91 10.53 4.49 -4.94
C ASP A 91 9.99 3.58 -3.82
N ALA A 92 9.97 2.25 -4.06
CA ALA A 92 9.65 1.23 -3.05
C ALA A 92 10.85 0.78 -2.20
N CYS A 93 12.03 1.41 -2.29
CA CYS A 93 13.25 1.09 -1.55
C CYS A 93 13.70 -0.40 -1.65
N ILE A 94 13.48 -1.05 -2.81
CA ILE A 94 13.90 -2.45 -3.05
C ILE A 94 15.06 -2.55 -4.06
N HIS A 95 15.36 -1.49 -4.81
CA HIS A 95 16.37 -1.47 -5.86
C HIS A 95 17.72 -2.03 -5.42
N ASP A 96 18.28 -1.52 -4.32
CA ASP A 96 19.60 -1.89 -3.83
C ASP A 96 19.66 -3.37 -3.40
N ASN A 97 18.56 -3.91 -2.85
CA ASN A 97 18.47 -5.33 -2.57
C ASN A 97 18.45 -6.17 -3.85
N ILE A 98 17.78 -5.69 -4.90
CA ILE A 98 17.73 -6.37 -6.20
C ILE A 98 19.14 -6.38 -6.83
N MET A 99 19.86 -5.26 -6.80
CA MET A 99 21.24 -5.15 -7.31
C MET A 99 22.24 -6.01 -6.54
N GLY A 100 21.91 -6.43 -5.33
CA GLY A 100 22.70 -7.36 -4.53
C GLY A 100 22.55 -8.83 -4.92
N PHE A 101 21.58 -9.20 -5.76
CA PHE A 101 21.44 -10.56 -6.26
C PHE A 101 22.36 -10.83 -7.46
N PRO A 102 22.83 -12.08 -7.66
CA PRO A 102 23.72 -12.43 -8.77
C PRO A 102 23.19 -12.06 -10.16
N ASP A 103 21.88 -12.23 -10.38
CA ASP A 103 21.21 -11.97 -11.64
C ASP A 103 20.38 -10.67 -11.60
N GLU A 104 20.57 -9.84 -10.57
CA GLU A 104 19.90 -8.55 -10.38
C GLU A 104 18.38 -8.66 -10.66
N TYR A 105 17.83 -7.84 -11.56
CA TYR A 105 16.40 -7.85 -11.93
C TYR A 105 15.94 -9.15 -12.59
N LYS A 106 16.85 -9.92 -13.20
CA LYS A 106 16.57 -11.23 -13.81
C LYS A 106 16.57 -12.38 -12.80
N THR A 107 16.79 -12.08 -11.52
CA THR A 107 16.74 -13.08 -10.45
C THR A 107 15.36 -13.71 -10.41
N MET A 108 15.33 -15.05 -10.59
CA MET A 108 14.11 -15.84 -10.45
C MET A 108 13.68 -15.91 -8.98
N VAL A 109 12.40 -15.69 -8.70
CA VAL A 109 11.77 -15.87 -7.38
C VAL A 109 10.75 -16.99 -7.42
N GLY A 110 10.43 -17.56 -6.25
CA GLY A 110 9.45 -18.64 -6.12
C GLY A 110 10.09 -19.99 -5.78
N GLU A 111 9.36 -21.09 -6.02
CA GLU A 111 9.75 -22.45 -5.57
C GLU A 111 11.10 -22.94 -6.13
N ARG A 112 11.54 -22.43 -7.26
CA ARG A 112 12.82 -22.80 -7.93
C ARG A 112 13.82 -21.65 -7.98
N GLY A 113 13.57 -20.55 -7.28
CA GLY A 113 14.39 -19.36 -7.27
C GLY A 113 14.78 -18.91 -5.85
N VAL A 114 15.23 -17.66 -5.76
CA VAL A 114 15.61 -17.03 -4.49
C VAL A 114 14.37 -16.85 -3.61
N THR A 115 14.49 -17.17 -2.32
CA THR A 115 13.46 -16.86 -1.33
C THR A 115 13.68 -15.45 -0.80
N LEU A 116 12.74 -14.55 -1.09
CA LEU A 116 12.75 -13.18 -0.56
C LEU A 116 12.26 -13.15 0.90
N SER A 117 12.81 -12.22 1.70
CA SER A 117 12.27 -11.91 3.02
C SER A 117 10.87 -11.29 2.93
N GLY A 118 10.12 -11.28 4.03
CA GLY A 118 8.79 -10.65 4.10
C GLY A 118 8.82 -9.19 3.62
N GLY A 119 9.75 -8.39 4.14
CA GLY A 119 9.91 -6.99 3.74
C GLY A 119 10.33 -6.81 2.28
N GLN A 120 11.15 -7.69 1.71
CA GLN A 120 11.49 -7.67 0.28
C GLN A 120 10.27 -7.98 -0.59
N LYS A 121 9.42 -8.95 -0.20
CA LYS A 121 8.16 -9.25 -0.90
C LYS A 121 7.20 -8.06 -0.85
N GLN A 122 7.04 -7.44 0.33
CA GLN A 122 6.19 -6.25 0.48
C GLN A 122 6.66 -5.11 -0.44
N ARG A 123 7.94 -4.77 -0.39
CA ARG A 123 8.50 -3.70 -1.22
C ARG A 123 8.41 -4.00 -2.72
N SER A 124 8.59 -5.26 -3.14
CA SER A 124 8.39 -5.66 -4.54
C SER A 124 6.92 -5.50 -4.98
N SER A 125 5.96 -5.80 -4.09
CA SER A 125 4.53 -5.59 -4.36
C SER A 125 4.16 -4.11 -4.39
N ILE A 126 4.78 -3.28 -3.55
CA ILE A 126 4.64 -1.82 -3.60
C ILE A 126 5.19 -1.28 -4.92
N ALA A 127 6.39 -1.71 -5.36
CA ALA A 127 6.96 -1.33 -6.65
C ALA A 127 6.03 -1.68 -7.83
N ARG A 128 5.42 -2.89 -7.82
CA ARG A 128 4.39 -3.31 -8.79
C ARG A 128 3.21 -2.34 -8.84
N ALA A 129 2.70 -1.93 -7.67
CA ALA A 129 1.57 -1.03 -7.58
C ALA A 129 1.91 0.41 -8.03
N LEU A 130 3.13 0.88 -7.73
CA LEU A 130 3.63 2.18 -8.16
C LEU A 130 3.86 2.24 -9.67
N LEU A 131 4.43 1.19 -10.25
CA LEU A 131 4.67 1.11 -11.69
C LEU A 131 3.39 1.24 -12.51
N LYS A 132 2.27 0.71 -12.00
CA LYS A 132 0.95 0.83 -12.64
C LYS A 132 0.44 2.27 -12.67
N ASP A 133 0.91 3.13 -11.79
CA ASP A 133 0.63 4.57 -11.71
C ASP A 133 -0.88 4.93 -11.69
N SER A 134 -1.69 4.12 -11.04
CA SER A 134 -3.15 4.27 -10.95
C SER A 134 -3.58 5.55 -10.23
N ALA A 135 -4.81 6.01 -10.47
CA ALA A 135 -5.38 7.19 -9.80
C ALA A 135 -5.56 6.97 -8.28
N ILE A 136 -5.88 5.74 -7.88
CA ILE A 136 -6.06 5.36 -6.48
C ILE A 136 -5.07 4.24 -6.14
N LEU A 137 -4.36 4.39 -5.02
CA LEU A 137 -3.49 3.37 -4.44
C LEU A 137 -4.03 3.01 -3.05
N ILE A 138 -4.20 1.73 -2.80
CA ILE A 138 -4.58 1.20 -1.48
C ILE A 138 -3.43 0.31 -0.98
N LEU A 139 -2.90 0.65 0.19
CA LEU A 139 -1.88 -0.13 0.92
C LEU A 139 -2.55 -0.72 2.15
N ASP A 140 -2.77 -2.05 2.17
CA ASP A 140 -3.41 -2.73 3.31
C ASP A 140 -2.34 -3.45 4.14
N ASP A 141 -1.93 -2.83 5.25
CA ASP A 141 -0.89 -3.28 6.19
C ASP A 141 0.42 -3.76 5.50
N SER A 142 0.67 -3.21 4.31
CA SER A 142 1.72 -3.65 3.39
C SER A 142 3.12 -3.11 3.72
N LEU A 143 3.27 -2.39 4.84
CA LEU A 143 4.54 -1.87 5.37
C LEU A 143 4.94 -2.56 6.68
N SER A 144 4.13 -3.48 7.20
CA SER A 144 4.30 -4.08 8.54
C SER A 144 5.58 -4.92 8.72
N ALA A 145 6.10 -5.53 7.63
CA ALA A 145 7.35 -6.30 7.65
C ALA A 145 8.58 -5.49 7.23
N VAL A 146 8.42 -4.18 7.04
CA VAL A 146 9.50 -3.24 6.70
C VAL A 146 9.99 -2.56 7.99
N ASP A 147 11.29 -2.31 8.09
CA ASP A 147 11.86 -1.53 9.18
C ASP A 147 11.43 -0.05 9.11
N THR A 148 11.49 0.63 10.24
CA THR A 148 10.94 1.99 10.40
C THR A 148 11.57 3.01 9.46
N ASP A 149 12.89 2.96 9.27
CA ASP A 149 13.60 3.93 8.43
C ASP A 149 13.23 3.75 6.95
N THR A 150 13.16 2.49 6.51
CA THR A 150 12.72 2.14 5.15
C THR A 150 11.25 2.47 4.92
N GLU A 151 10.37 2.22 5.92
CA GLU A 151 8.95 2.60 5.86
C GLU A 151 8.79 4.11 5.68
N GLU A 152 9.51 4.91 6.47
CA GLU A 152 9.49 6.37 6.37
C GLU A 152 9.90 6.85 4.98
N GLN A 153 10.99 6.31 4.44
CA GLN A 153 11.47 6.65 3.10
C GLN A 153 10.45 6.28 2.00
N ILE A 154 9.79 5.11 2.12
CA ILE A 154 8.74 4.72 1.17
C ILE A 154 7.58 5.71 1.22
N LEU A 155 7.14 6.12 2.41
CA LEU A 155 6.05 7.09 2.57
C LEU A 155 6.41 8.46 1.98
N GLU A 156 7.63 8.93 2.18
CA GLU A 156 8.12 10.18 1.56
C GLU A 156 8.11 10.09 0.03
N ASN A 157 8.67 9.01 -0.54
CA ASN A 157 8.65 8.77 -1.98
C ASN A 157 7.20 8.72 -2.53
N LEU A 158 6.28 8.09 -1.79
CA LEU A 158 4.86 8.06 -2.14
C LEU A 158 4.22 9.44 -2.14
N MET A 159 4.52 10.28 -1.15
CA MET A 159 3.99 11.64 -1.06
C MET A 159 4.49 12.52 -2.23
N GLU A 160 5.73 12.33 -2.65
CA GLU A 160 6.32 13.06 -3.79
C GLU A 160 5.75 12.57 -5.13
N THR A 161 5.75 11.26 -5.37
CA THR A 161 5.41 10.68 -6.68
C THR A 161 3.90 10.64 -6.93
N ARG A 162 3.07 10.72 -5.87
CA ARG A 162 1.61 10.61 -5.97
C ARG A 162 0.87 11.91 -5.67
N GLN A 163 1.51 13.06 -5.85
CA GLN A 163 0.84 14.35 -5.70
C GLN A 163 -0.39 14.46 -6.62
N GLY A 164 -1.52 14.91 -6.06
CA GLY A 164 -2.79 15.02 -6.78
C GLY A 164 -3.54 13.70 -7.00
N LYS A 165 -3.01 12.57 -6.51
CA LYS A 165 -3.65 11.25 -6.58
C LYS A 165 -4.13 10.80 -5.19
N THR A 166 -5.09 9.88 -5.16
CA THR A 166 -5.61 9.33 -3.91
C THR A 166 -4.74 8.17 -3.43
N THR A 167 -4.26 8.26 -2.19
CA THR A 167 -3.58 7.15 -1.52
C THR A 167 -4.30 6.84 -0.21
N ILE A 168 -4.69 5.58 -0.02
CA ILE A 168 -5.32 5.05 1.19
C ILE A 168 -4.32 4.11 1.84
N VAL A 169 -3.97 4.36 3.10
CA VAL A 169 -3.03 3.54 3.86
C VAL A 169 -3.75 2.97 5.07
N ILE A 170 -3.95 1.66 5.07
CA ILE A 170 -4.43 0.92 6.24
C ILE A 170 -3.18 0.50 7.01
N ALA A 171 -3.03 0.99 8.23
CA ALA A 171 -1.85 0.71 9.05
C ALA A 171 -2.19 0.57 10.53
N HIS A 172 -1.31 -0.15 11.25
CA HIS A 172 -1.33 -0.30 12.69
C HIS A 172 -0.30 0.59 13.39
N ARG A 173 0.68 1.11 12.64
CA ARG A 173 1.70 2.02 13.17
C ARG A 173 1.23 3.47 13.06
N ILE A 174 1.32 4.18 14.19
CA ILE A 174 0.98 5.61 14.23
C ILE A 174 1.98 6.44 13.40
N SER A 175 3.26 6.06 13.36
CA SER A 175 4.27 6.71 12.51
C SER A 175 3.85 6.81 11.04
N THR A 176 3.25 5.75 10.49
CA THR A 176 2.67 5.73 9.15
C THR A 176 1.49 6.70 9.01
N LEU A 177 0.59 6.69 10.00
CA LEU A 177 -0.66 7.46 9.96
C LEU A 177 -0.47 8.96 10.22
N GLN A 178 0.60 9.35 10.91
CA GLN A 178 0.97 10.76 11.12
C GLN A 178 1.33 11.50 9.83
N LYS A 179 1.67 10.78 8.76
CA LYS A 179 1.94 11.36 7.43
C LYS A 179 0.64 11.57 6.59
N ALA A 180 -0.51 11.11 7.08
CA ALA A 180 -1.79 11.23 6.38
C ALA A 180 -2.42 12.63 6.55
N ASP A 181 -3.12 13.11 5.52
CA ASP A 181 -3.89 14.37 5.62
C ASP A 181 -5.06 14.22 6.60
N HIS A 182 -5.70 13.03 6.60
CA HIS A 182 -6.76 12.65 7.53
C HIS A 182 -6.64 11.18 7.90
N VAL A 183 -7.14 10.85 9.07
CA VAL A 183 -7.23 9.47 9.57
C VAL A 183 -8.68 9.14 9.92
N ALA A 184 -9.13 7.97 9.46
CA ALA A 184 -10.41 7.37 9.82
C ALA A 184 -10.16 6.21 10.79
N VAL A 185 -10.79 6.23 11.96
CA VAL A 185 -10.73 5.15 12.95
C VAL A 185 -11.98 4.29 12.84
N LEU A 186 -11.78 3.00 12.60
CA LEU A 186 -12.86 2.01 12.48
C LEU A 186 -12.94 1.12 13.71
N SER A 187 -14.14 0.93 14.24
CA SER A 187 -14.47 -0.05 15.28
C SER A 187 -15.80 -0.71 14.96
N ASP A 188 -15.81 -2.04 14.95
CA ASP A 188 -17.00 -2.87 14.70
C ASP A 188 -17.79 -2.45 13.44
N GLY A 189 -17.07 -2.19 12.35
CA GLY A 189 -17.63 -1.77 11.05
C GLY A 189 -18.18 -0.34 11.02
N LYS A 190 -17.87 0.48 12.03
CA LYS A 190 -18.34 1.87 12.13
C LYS A 190 -17.15 2.84 12.19
N LEU A 191 -17.32 4.01 11.58
CA LEU A 191 -16.43 5.14 11.75
C LEU A 191 -16.66 5.75 13.15
N THR A 192 -15.62 5.73 14.00
CA THR A 192 -15.71 6.25 15.37
C THR A 192 -15.00 7.58 15.55
N GLU A 193 -13.90 7.80 14.80
CA GLU A 193 -13.13 9.04 14.82
C GLU A 193 -12.71 9.38 13.38
N TYR A 194 -12.68 10.68 13.07
CA TYR A 194 -12.19 11.20 11.80
C TYR A 194 -11.65 12.62 11.98
N GLY A 195 -10.46 12.87 11.47
CA GLY A 195 -9.80 14.17 11.55
C GLY A 195 -8.35 14.11 11.09
N THR A 196 -7.63 15.22 11.23
CA THR A 196 -6.17 15.21 11.07
C THR A 196 -5.52 14.43 12.22
N PRO A 197 -4.28 13.96 12.07
CA PRO A 197 -3.55 13.32 13.17
C PRO A 197 -3.53 14.16 14.45
N GLU A 198 -3.35 15.48 14.32
CA GLU A 198 -3.31 16.43 15.44
C GLU A 198 -4.68 16.54 16.14
N GLU A 199 -5.77 16.71 15.36
CA GLU A 199 -7.13 16.75 15.90
C GLU A 199 -7.49 15.47 16.67
N LEU A 200 -7.05 14.31 16.17
CA LEU A 200 -7.30 13.03 16.82
C LEU A 200 -6.48 12.82 18.10
N LEU A 201 -5.28 13.38 18.18
CA LEU A 201 -4.51 13.43 19.43
C LEU A 201 -5.22 14.29 20.49
N GLU A 202 -5.73 15.46 20.09
CA GLU A 202 -6.46 16.38 20.98
C GLU A 202 -7.81 15.79 21.43
N LEU A 203 -8.47 15.00 20.57
CA LEU A 203 -9.71 14.31 20.88
C LEU A 203 -9.55 13.31 22.03
N GLY A 204 -8.34 12.74 22.22
CA GLY A 204 -8.06 11.80 23.31
C GLY A 204 -8.80 10.46 23.17
N GLY A 205 -9.13 10.04 21.93
CA GLY A 205 -9.82 8.81 21.62
C GLY A 205 -8.87 7.63 21.34
N PHE A 206 -9.36 6.66 20.59
CA PHE A 206 -8.61 5.43 20.28
C PHE A 206 -7.30 5.69 19.53
N TYR A 207 -7.29 6.71 18.63
CA TYR A 207 -6.05 7.12 17.94
C TYR A 207 -4.99 7.59 18.93
N ALA A 208 -5.37 8.47 19.86
CA ALA A 208 -4.47 9.00 20.90
C ALA A 208 -3.98 7.89 21.84
N ASP A 209 -4.85 6.96 22.24
CA ASP A 209 -4.49 5.82 23.10
C ASP A 209 -3.41 4.96 22.45
N ILE A 210 -3.57 4.63 21.16
CA ILE A 210 -2.59 3.83 20.41
C ILE A 210 -1.29 4.62 20.24
N SER A 211 -1.36 5.93 19.96
CA SER A 211 -0.19 6.80 19.84
C SER A 211 0.65 6.80 21.11
N HIS A 212 0.03 7.05 22.26
CA HIS A 212 0.72 7.05 23.56
C HIS A 212 1.33 5.66 23.86
N LYS A 213 0.60 4.58 23.56
CA LYS A 213 1.11 3.24 23.79
C LYS A 213 2.35 2.95 22.96
N GLN A 214 2.34 3.25 21.65
CA GLN A 214 3.47 3.01 20.77
C GLN A 214 4.68 3.90 21.11
N GLN A 215 4.44 5.14 21.56
CA GLN A 215 5.51 5.99 22.06
C GLN A 215 6.19 5.39 23.28
N LEU A 216 5.43 4.93 24.28
CA LEU A 216 5.98 4.27 25.47
C LEU A 216 6.76 2.98 25.11
N GLU A 217 6.26 2.18 24.16
CA GLU A 217 6.96 0.97 23.68
C GLU A 217 8.30 1.33 23.03
N SER A 218 8.37 2.43 22.27
CA SER A 218 9.61 2.91 21.65
C SER A 218 10.63 3.43 22.67
N GLU A 219 10.18 4.08 23.73
CA GLU A 219 11.04 4.58 24.82
C GLU A 219 11.59 3.45 25.70
N LEU A 220 10.84 2.36 25.87
CA LEU A 220 11.24 1.19 26.68
C LEU A 220 12.08 0.19 25.89
N GLY A 221 12.03 0.21 24.55
CA GLY A 221 12.78 -0.69 23.68
C GLY A 221 14.21 -0.21 23.34
N ASN A 222 14.58 0.98 23.80
CA ASN A 222 15.93 1.53 23.78
C ASN A 222 16.55 1.35 25.17
#